data_4f07e15ebd47d153441d5e628ca7b667
#
_entry.id   4f07e15ebd47d153441d5e628ca7b667
#
_cell.length_a   1.000
_cell.length_b   1.000
_cell.length_c   1.000
_cell.angle_alpha   90.00
_cell.angle_beta   90.00
_cell.angle_gamma   90.00
#
_symmetry.space_group_name_H-M   'P 1'
#
loop_
_entity.id
_entity.type
_entity.pdbx_description
1 polymer ?
#
loop_
_entity_poly.entity_id
_entity_poly.type
_entity_poly.pdbx_seq_one_letter_code
_entity_poly.pdbx_strand_id
1 'polypeptide(L)'
;MYIRAKKSLGQNFLRDSAFVDRVVNALDLSDSDTVFEIGSGKGALTCKLVEQAGRVMAIEFDRDMIAILNERFGSSDNFELINADALSTDFDELLGDVAPDRRVKLVANLPYNISTQILQRLIDQRELFSEIVLMFQREVVERITALAGGKNRGFLSVLVENAFDTEYLFDVPPGAFQPVPKVWSAVVRLVPKPLDLNDYPLFRQIVSMSFAQKRKTILNNLKPVIENAAAILVVSGIDPKRRAETLTLDEWKTLTGTLLSSKRRPGQSE
;
A
#
# COMPACT_ATOMS: atom_id res chain seq x y z
N MET A 1 -4.77 -30.74 12.12
CA MET A 1 -6.18 -30.27 12.16
C MET A 1 -6.54 -29.57 10.85
N TYR A 2 -7.65 -29.92 10.17
CA TYR A 2 -8.01 -29.28 8.90
C TYR A 2 -8.79 -27.98 9.19
N ILE A 3 -8.10 -26.83 9.18
CA ILE A 3 -8.74 -25.54 9.41
C ILE A 3 -9.23 -24.96 8.07
N ARG A 4 -10.54 -24.65 7.99
CA ARG A 4 -11.16 -24.05 6.82
C ARG A 4 -10.91 -22.53 6.78
N ALA A 5 -10.72 -22.00 5.57
CA ALA A 5 -10.65 -20.56 5.36
C ALA A 5 -11.97 -19.88 5.78
N LYS A 6 -11.85 -18.77 6.51
CA LYS A 6 -12.99 -17.96 6.98
C LYS A 6 -13.37 -16.95 5.90
N LYS A 7 -14.56 -17.11 5.31
CA LYS A 7 -15.06 -16.19 4.27
C LYS A 7 -15.18 -14.75 4.77
N SER A 8 -15.55 -14.58 6.05
CA SER A 8 -15.64 -13.25 6.69
C SER A 8 -14.32 -12.50 6.74
N LEU A 9 -13.19 -13.23 6.75
CA LEU A 9 -11.85 -12.66 6.73
C LEU A 9 -11.25 -12.57 5.31
N GLY A 10 -11.98 -13.00 4.28
CA GLY A 10 -11.51 -12.96 2.89
C GLY A 10 -10.27 -13.83 2.60
N GLN A 11 -10.05 -14.88 3.39
CA GLN A 11 -8.84 -15.71 3.34
C GLN A 11 -8.71 -16.52 2.05
N ASN A 12 -7.59 -16.35 1.34
CA ASN A 12 -7.12 -17.19 0.24
C ASN A 12 -5.65 -17.52 0.51
N PHE A 13 -5.38 -18.73 0.97
CA PHE A 13 -4.02 -19.15 1.33
C PHE A 13 -3.22 -19.54 0.09
N LEU A 14 -2.07 -18.90 -0.11
CA LEU A 14 -1.11 -19.31 -1.13
C LEU A 14 -0.56 -20.70 -0.77
N ARG A 15 -0.61 -21.64 -1.72
CA ARG A 15 -0.19 -23.04 -1.52
C ARG A 15 0.85 -23.51 -2.52
N ASP A 16 0.95 -22.84 -3.65
CA ASP A 16 1.91 -23.18 -4.69
C ASP A 16 3.30 -22.68 -4.26
N SER A 17 4.21 -23.64 -4.01
CA SER A 17 5.56 -23.35 -3.51
C SER A 17 6.39 -22.51 -4.47
N ALA A 18 6.20 -22.66 -5.79
CA ALA A 18 6.92 -21.87 -6.77
C ALA A 18 6.57 -20.37 -6.67
N PHE A 19 5.30 -20.05 -6.40
CA PHE A 19 4.91 -18.66 -6.17
C PHE A 19 5.31 -18.15 -4.78
N VAL A 20 5.32 -19.02 -3.74
CA VAL A 20 5.88 -18.67 -2.43
C VAL A 20 7.34 -18.26 -2.57
N ASP A 21 8.15 -19.09 -3.23
CA ASP A 21 9.57 -18.81 -3.46
C ASP A 21 9.77 -17.51 -4.28
N ARG A 22 8.96 -17.28 -5.32
CA ARG A 22 9.04 -16.04 -6.12
C ARG A 22 8.72 -14.78 -5.32
N VAL A 23 7.72 -14.83 -4.41
CA VAL A 23 7.34 -13.69 -3.56
C VAL A 23 8.46 -13.39 -2.56
N VAL A 24 9.02 -14.40 -1.90
CA VAL A 24 10.09 -14.20 -0.92
C VAL A 24 11.40 -13.76 -1.60
N ASN A 25 11.76 -14.37 -2.73
CA ASN A 25 12.95 -13.97 -3.49
C ASN A 25 12.85 -12.53 -4.04
N ALA A 26 11.64 -11.99 -4.19
CA ALA A 26 11.46 -10.60 -4.60
C ALA A 26 11.94 -9.59 -3.53
N LEU A 27 12.14 -10.02 -2.27
CA LEU A 27 12.67 -9.17 -1.19
C LEU A 27 14.21 -9.14 -1.13
N ASP A 28 14.90 -9.99 -1.89
CA ASP A 28 16.37 -10.10 -1.85
C ASP A 28 16.94 -10.10 -0.42
N LEU A 29 16.52 -11.14 0.36
CA LEU A 29 16.79 -11.22 1.79
C LEU A 29 18.20 -11.66 2.13
N SER A 30 18.70 -11.15 3.25
CA SER A 30 19.92 -11.59 3.93
C SER A 30 19.65 -11.91 5.41
N ASP A 31 20.61 -12.57 6.06
CA ASP A 31 20.59 -12.88 7.49
C ASP A 31 20.68 -11.64 8.40
N SER A 32 20.94 -10.47 7.84
CA SER A 32 20.90 -9.18 8.56
C SER A 32 19.57 -8.45 8.46
N ASP A 33 18.63 -8.92 7.63
CA ASP A 33 17.37 -8.24 7.40
C ASP A 33 16.33 -8.56 8.49
N THR A 34 15.56 -7.54 8.87
CA THR A 34 14.31 -7.72 9.59
C THR A 34 13.15 -7.64 8.62
N VAL A 35 12.28 -8.65 8.65
CA VAL A 35 11.09 -8.74 7.81
C VAL A 35 9.83 -8.64 8.66
N PHE A 36 8.90 -7.79 8.23
CA PHE A 36 7.55 -7.70 8.77
C PHE A 36 6.54 -8.35 7.83
N GLU A 37 5.87 -9.41 8.28
CA GLU A 37 4.84 -10.10 7.52
C GLU A 37 3.45 -9.71 8.02
N ILE A 38 2.57 -9.24 7.14
CA ILE A 38 1.18 -8.96 7.48
C ILE A 38 0.26 -10.08 6.99
N GLY A 39 -0.41 -10.75 7.93
CA GLY A 39 -1.38 -11.79 7.62
C GLY A 39 -0.72 -13.11 7.21
N SER A 40 0.08 -13.69 8.07
CA SER A 40 0.88 -14.90 7.79
C SER A 40 0.04 -16.14 7.47
N GLY A 41 -1.23 -16.15 7.88
CA GLY A 41 -2.15 -17.24 7.63
C GLY A 41 -1.63 -18.58 8.10
N LYS A 42 -1.46 -19.55 7.18
CA LYS A 42 -0.90 -20.88 7.50
C LYS A 42 0.63 -20.90 7.52
N GLY A 43 1.31 -19.77 7.37
CA GLY A 43 2.75 -19.65 7.39
C GLY A 43 3.44 -20.11 6.09
N ALA A 44 2.82 -19.86 4.94
CA ALA A 44 3.40 -20.25 3.65
C ALA A 44 4.64 -19.39 3.32
N LEU A 45 4.54 -18.07 3.45
CA LEU A 45 5.68 -17.15 3.30
C LEU A 45 6.59 -17.24 4.54
N THR A 46 6.01 -17.25 5.74
CA THR A 46 6.73 -17.32 7.03
C THR A 46 7.80 -18.41 7.04
N CYS A 47 7.48 -19.61 6.50
CA CYS A 47 8.41 -20.73 6.42
C CYS A 47 9.72 -20.34 5.71
N LYS A 48 9.62 -19.64 4.60
CA LYS A 48 10.78 -19.19 3.80
C LYS A 48 11.46 -17.98 4.40
N LEU A 49 10.69 -17.09 5.02
CA LEU A 49 11.23 -15.90 5.69
C LEU A 49 12.12 -16.28 6.86
N VAL A 50 11.69 -17.23 7.71
CA VAL A 50 12.47 -17.73 8.85
C VAL A 50 13.78 -18.42 8.41
N GLU A 51 13.79 -19.04 7.21
CA GLU A 51 14.98 -19.67 6.65
C GLU A 51 16.02 -18.64 6.13
N GLN A 52 15.59 -17.41 5.74
CA GLN A 52 16.40 -16.47 4.96
C GLN A 52 16.69 -15.15 5.65
N ALA A 53 15.84 -14.72 6.58
CA ALA A 53 15.96 -13.43 7.26
C ALA A 53 16.57 -13.59 8.66
N GLY A 54 17.28 -12.56 9.13
CA GLY A 54 17.81 -12.52 10.50
C GLY A 54 16.73 -12.40 11.56
N ARG A 55 15.63 -11.71 11.26
CA ARG A 55 14.44 -11.59 12.13
C ARG A 55 13.17 -11.53 11.32
N VAL A 56 12.14 -12.24 11.78
CA VAL A 56 10.80 -12.23 11.19
C VAL A 56 9.80 -11.83 12.27
N MET A 57 9.09 -10.74 12.04
CA MET A 57 7.96 -10.30 12.85
C MET A 57 6.69 -10.51 12.05
N ALA A 58 5.73 -11.24 12.59
CA ALA A 58 4.49 -11.59 11.89
C ALA A 58 3.28 -11.09 12.66
N ILE A 59 2.41 -10.31 12.03
CA ILE A 59 1.13 -9.90 12.60
C ILE A 59 -0.01 -10.72 12.02
N GLU A 60 -0.80 -11.36 12.89
CA GLU A 60 -1.94 -12.18 12.51
C GLU A 60 -3.12 -11.94 13.46
N PHE A 61 -4.32 -11.87 12.92
CA PHE A 61 -5.56 -11.63 13.67
C PHE A 61 -6.35 -12.90 13.96
N ASP A 62 -6.29 -13.89 13.07
CA ASP A 62 -7.05 -15.13 13.19
C ASP A 62 -6.43 -16.09 14.23
N ARG A 63 -7.13 -16.30 15.36
CA ARG A 63 -6.67 -17.18 16.44
C ARG A 63 -6.35 -18.61 16.00
N ASP A 64 -7.04 -19.14 14.98
CA ASP A 64 -6.75 -20.48 14.46
C ASP A 64 -5.40 -20.48 13.71
N MET A 65 -5.09 -19.40 13.00
CA MET A 65 -3.78 -19.25 12.32
C MET A 65 -2.66 -19.04 13.33
N ILE A 66 -2.90 -18.24 14.39
CA ILE A 66 -1.94 -18.04 15.47
C ILE A 66 -1.54 -19.36 16.12
N ALA A 67 -2.50 -20.28 16.37
CA ALA A 67 -2.19 -21.59 16.93
C ALA A 67 -1.26 -22.40 16.01
N ILE A 68 -1.52 -22.38 14.69
CA ILE A 68 -0.68 -23.06 13.68
C ILE A 68 0.73 -22.43 13.63
N LEU A 69 0.81 -21.11 13.62
CA LEU A 69 2.09 -20.38 13.53
C LEU A 69 2.95 -20.66 14.77
N ASN A 70 2.37 -20.65 15.96
CA ASN A 70 3.07 -21.01 17.20
C ASN A 70 3.55 -22.45 17.21
N GLU A 71 2.73 -23.41 16.75
CA GLU A 71 3.13 -24.81 16.65
C GLU A 71 4.31 -25.01 15.69
N ARG A 72 4.31 -24.26 14.56
CA ARG A 72 5.31 -24.44 13.50
C ARG A 72 6.59 -23.65 13.74
N PHE A 73 6.50 -22.46 14.27
CA PHE A 73 7.60 -21.50 14.31
C PHE A 73 7.89 -20.94 15.71
N GLY A 74 7.07 -21.26 16.72
CA GLY A 74 7.24 -20.72 18.08
C GLY A 74 8.54 -21.11 18.78
N SER A 75 9.29 -22.11 18.27
CA SER A 75 10.62 -22.46 18.74
C SER A 75 11.77 -21.87 17.92
N SER A 76 11.47 -21.06 16.89
CA SER A 76 12.50 -20.41 16.07
C SER A 76 12.94 -19.13 16.76
N ASP A 77 14.25 -18.99 17.04
CA ASP A 77 14.81 -17.86 17.79
C ASP A 77 14.66 -16.52 17.06
N ASN A 78 14.49 -16.53 15.72
CA ASN A 78 14.34 -15.36 14.89
C ASN A 78 12.89 -15.05 14.49
N PHE A 79 11.89 -15.75 15.08
CA PHE A 79 10.47 -15.53 14.76
C PHE A 79 9.69 -14.94 15.93
N GLU A 80 8.96 -13.87 15.68
CA GLU A 80 8.07 -13.22 16.64
C GLU A 80 6.65 -13.11 16.06
N LEU A 81 5.66 -13.64 16.78
CA LEU A 81 4.26 -13.61 16.39
C LEU A 81 3.46 -12.62 17.22
N ILE A 82 2.82 -11.67 16.55
CA ILE A 82 2.03 -10.60 17.13
C ILE A 82 0.54 -10.89 16.85
N ASN A 83 -0.24 -11.11 17.93
CA ASN A 83 -1.68 -11.29 17.82
C ASN A 83 -2.38 -9.93 17.84
N ALA A 84 -2.56 -9.31 16.67
CA ALA A 84 -3.24 -8.03 16.56
C ALA A 84 -3.89 -7.83 15.18
N ASP A 85 -4.79 -6.84 15.09
CA ASP A 85 -5.40 -6.43 13.82
C ASP A 85 -4.51 -5.38 13.14
N ALA A 86 -3.94 -5.73 11.99
CA ALA A 86 -3.09 -4.84 11.19
C ALA A 86 -3.80 -3.54 10.76
N LEU A 87 -5.15 -3.50 10.76
CA LEU A 87 -5.89 -2.28 10.47
C LEU A 87 -5.88 -1.27 11.62
N SER A 88 -5.68 -1.70 12.85
CA SER A 88 -5.71 -0.84 14.04
C SER A 88 -4.36 -0.68 14.72
N THR A 89 -3.39 -1.56 14.44
CA THR A 89 -2.05 -1.54 15.06
C THR A 89 -1.21 -0.38 14.50
N ASP A 90 -0.56 0.38 15.35
CA ASP A 90 0.45 1.35 14.94
C ASP A 90 1.77 0.64 14.65
N PHE A 91 2.22 0.70 13.39
CA PHE A 91 3.45 0.03 12.97
C PHE A 91 4.70 0.79 13.45
N ASP A 92 4.61 2.10 13.67
CA ASP A 92 5.72 2.88 14.22
C ASP A 92 5.99 2.48 15.68
N GLU A 93 4.94 2.36 16.50
CA GLU A 93 5.03 1.86 17.86
C GLU A 93 5.55 0.40 17.89
N LEU A 94 5.12 -0.43 16.94
CA LEU A 94 5.49 -1.83 16.88
C LEU A 94 6.92 -2.07 16.41
N LEU A 95 7.41 -1.29 15.45
CA LEU A 95 8.67 -1.52 14.75
C LEU A 95 9.78 -0.54 15.16
N GLY A 96 9.44 0.58 15.81
CA GLY A 96 10.38 1.66 16.13
C GLY A 96 11.59 1.22 16.97
N ASP A 97 11.38 0.29 17.90
CA ASP A 97 12.44 -0.23 18.77
C ASP A 97 13.26 -1.36 18.12
N VAL A 98 12.74 -1.96 17.05
CA VAL A 98 13.31 -3.18 16.43
C VAL A 98 14.45 -2.88 15.49
N ALA A 99 14.41 -1.72 14.84
CA ALA A 99 15.41 -1.33 13.88
C ALA A 99 15.61 0.20 13.88
N PRO A 100 16.12 0.81 14.97
CA PRO A 100 16.23 2.27 15.09
C PRO A 100 17.06 2.92 13.98
N ASP A 101 18.03 2.19 13.40
CA ASP A 101 18.88 2.64 12.30
C ASP A 101 18.66 1.88 10.98
N ARG A 102 17.75 0.90 10.95
CA ARG A 102 17.50 0.04 9.79
C ARG A 102 16.02 -0.03 9.48
N ARG A 103 15.66 0.29 8.25
CA ARG A 103 14.30 0.13 7.77
C ARG A 103 13.98 -1.36 7.59
N VAL A 104 12.74 -1.73 7.91
CA VAL A 104 12.24 -3.10 7.84
C VAL A 104 11.81 -3.41 6.40
N LYS A 105 12.02 -4.64 5.91
CA LYS A 105 11.39 -5.14 4.68
C LYS A 105 9.99 -5.66 5.03
N LEU A 106 9.01 -5.39 4.17
CA LEU A 106 7.63 -5.85 4.40
C LEU A 106 7.17 -6.79 3.31
N VAL A 107 6.48 -7.86 3.69
CA VAL A 107 5.79 -8.74 2.77
C VAL A 107 4.37 -9.03 3.24
N ALA A 108 3.42 -9.12 2.29
CA ALA A 108 2.07 -9.54 2.63
C ALA A 108 1.34 -10.19 1.44
N ASN A 109 0.62 -11.27 1.74
CA ASN A 109 -0.46 -11.80 0.90
C ASN A 109 -1.79 -11.37 1.51
N LEU A 110 -2.24 -10.15 1.20
CA LEU A 110 -3.36 -9.52 1.88
C LEU A 110 -4.72 -10.07 1.46
N PRO A 111 -5.64 -10.29 2.43
CA PRO A 111 -7.04 -10.49 2.11
C PRO A 111 -7.60 -9.31 1.30
N TYR A 112 -8.35 -9.60 0.22
CA TYR A 112 -8.77 -8.58 -0.74
C TYR A 112 -9.66 -7.48 -0.16
N ASN A 113 -10.44 -7.81 0.88
CA ASN A 113 -11.36 -6.88 1.54
C ASN A 113 -10.67 -5.79 2.37
N ILE A 114 -9.43 -6.01 2.84
CA ILE A 114 -8.66 -5.04 3.65
C ILE A 114 -7.45 -4.47 2.91
N SER A 115 -7.10 -5.02 1.77
CA SER A 115 -5.86 -4.71 1.05
C SER A 115 -5.67 -3.21 0.76
N THR A 116 -6.72 -2.52 0.35
CA THR A 116 -6.69 -1.07 0.08
C THR A 116 -6.47 -0.24 1.36
N GLN A 117 -7.05 -0.66 2.48
CA GLN A 117 -6.90 0.02 3.76
C GLN A 117 -5.48 -0.15 4.31
N ILE A 118 -4.93 -1.37 4.23
CA ILE A 118 -3.53 -1.62 4.59
C ILE A 118 -2.59 -0.79 3.71
N LEU A 119 -2.80 -0.75 2.40
CA LEU A 119 -1.98 0.07 1.50
C LEU A 119 -1.99 1.55 1.90
N GLN A 120 -3.13 2.12 2.30
CA GLN A 120 -3.20 3.51 2.77
C GLN A 120 -2.37 3.71 4.05
N ARG A 121 -2.41 2.78 5.00
CA ARG A 121 -1.56 2.83 6.19
C ARG A 121 -0.07 2.75 5.85
N LEU A 122 0.30 1.87 4.90
CA LEU A 122 1.68 1.77 4.43
C LEU A 122 2.17 3.04 3.73
N ILE A 123 1.29 3.77 3.03
CA ILE A 123 1.60 5.09 2.49
C ILE A 123 1.91 6.09 3.62
N ASP A 124 1.08 6.09 4.67
CA ASP A 124 1.22 7.02 5.79
C ASP A 124 2.46 6.71 6.66
N GLN A 125 2.83 5.42 6.81
CA GLN A 125 3.96 4.93 7.63
C GLN A 125 5.14 4.37 6.78
N ARG A 126 5.27 4.78 5.51
CA ARG A 126 6.23 4.22 4.56
C ARG A 126 7.70 4.35 4.98
N GLU A 127 8.03 5.33 5.83
CA GLU A 127 9.41 5.60 6.26
C GLU A 127 9.98 4.49 7.15
N LEU A 128 9.12 3.64 7.71
CA LEU A 128 9.50 2.45 8.46
C LEU A 128 10.13 1.36 7.58
N PHE A 129 9.86 1.42 6.28
CA PHE A 129 10.21 0.33 5.36
C PHE A 129 11.33 0.73 4.38
N SER A 130 12.23 -0.21 4.10
CA SER A 130 13.19 -0.09 2.99
C SER A 130 12.57 -0.55 1.68
N GLU A 131 11.73 -1.59 1.74
CA GLU A 131 11.09 -2.24 0.62
C GLU A 131 9.83 -2.94 1.08
N ILE A 132 8.82 -2.98 0.21
CA ILE A 132 7.53 -3.59 0.46
C ILE A 132 7.15 -4.47 -0.75
N VAL A 133 6.86 -5.75 -0.51
CA VAL A 133 6.37 -6.69 -1.53
C VAL A 133 4.95 -7.12 -1.16
N LEU A 134 3.98 -6.76 -2.00
CA LEU A 134 2.56 -7.01 -1.74
C LEU A 134 1.92 -7.83 -2.85
N MET A 135 1.06 -8.75 -2.46
CA MET A 135 0.17 -9.44 -3.38
C MET A 135 -1.27 -8.95 -3.21
N PHE A 136 -1.85 -8.50 -4.32
CA PHE A 136 -3.23 -8.01 -4.43
C PHE A 136 -3.98 -8.71 -5.56
N GLN A 137 -5.28 -8.42 -5.71
CA GLN A 137 -5.97 -8.68 -6.97
C GLN A 137 -5.26 -7.94 -8.10
N ARG A 138 -5.14 -8.57 -9.28
CA ARG A 138 -4.42 -7.99 -10.43
C ARG A 138 -4.94 -6.60 -10.80
N GLU A 139 -6.25 -6.39 -10.79
CA GLU A 139 -6.84 -5.07 -11.07
C GLU A 139 -6.42 -3.97 -10.09
N VAL A 140 -6.12 -4.34 -8.83
CA VAL A 140 -5.63 -3.40 -7.82
C VAL A 140 -4.19 -3.01 -8.14
N VAL A 141 -3.33 -3.97 -8.49
CA VAL A 141 -1.95 -3.69 -8.90
C VAL A 141 -1.93 -2.83 -10.15
N GLU A 142 -2.70 -3.19 -11.21
CA GLU A 142 -2.84 -2.38 -12.42
C GLU A 142 -3.32 -0.94 -12.14
N ARG A 143 -4.16 -0.78 -11.12
CA ARG A 143 -4.66 0.55 -10.69
C ARG A 143 -3.59 1.35 -9.99
N ILE A 144 -2.90 0.78 -9.00
CA ILE A 144 -1.90 1.51 -8.20
C ILE A 144 -0.62 1.81 -8.98
N THR A 145 -0.31 1.05 -10.03
CA THR A 145 0.83 1.27 -10.93
C THR A 145 0.47 2.07 -12.17
N ALA A 146 -0.80 2.52 -12.31
CA ALA A 146 -1.26 3.24 -13.51
C ALA A 146 -0.64 4.63 -13.60
N LEU A 147 0.02 4.92 -14.74
CA LEU A 147 0.60 6.22 -15.08
C LEU A 147 -0.47 7.26 -15.45
N ALA A 148 -0.06 8.54 -15.50
CA ALA A 148 -0.90 9.65 -15.91
C ALA A 148 -1.52 9.40 -17.31
N GLY A 149 -2.84 9.64 -17.44
CA GLY A 149 -3.60 9.34 -18.65
C GLY A 149 -4.07 7.89 -18.77
N GLY A 150 -3.61 7.00 -17.90
CA GLY A 150 -4.03 5.59 -17.92
C GLY A 150 -5.49 5.39 -17.49
N LYS A 151 -6.20 4.48 -18.19
CA LYS A 151 -7.63 4.19 -17.94
C LYS A 151 -7.93 3.74 -16.49
N ASN A 152 -6.99 3.03 -15.86
CA ASN A 152 -7.14 2.49 -14.51
C ASN A 152 -6.72 3.50 -13.42
N ARG A 153 -6.11 4.65 -13.81
CA ARG A 153 -5.63 5.65 -12.87
C ARG A 153 -6.77 6.21 -12.01
N GLY A 154 -6.50 6.33 -10.72
CA GLY A 154 -7.44 6.81 -9.71
C GLY A 154 -6.73 7.45 -8.52
N PHE A 155 -7.49 7.77 -7.48
CA PHE A 155 -6.99 8.35 -6.24
C PHE A 155 -5.76 7.59 -5.68
N LEU A 156 -5.88 6.26 -5.51
CA LEU A 156 -4.77 5.45 -4.99
C LEU A 156 -3.54 5.44 -5.89
N SER A 157 -3.72 5.52 -7.22
CA SER A 157 -2.59 5.59 -8.15
C SER A 157 -1.71 6.80 -7.88
N VAL A 158 -2.34 7.97 -7.65
CA VAL A 158 -1.62 9.22 -7.36
C VAL A 158 -0.93 9.17 -6.00
N LEU A 159 -1.60 8.62 -4.97
CA LEU A 159 -0.99 8.50 -3.64
C LEU A 159 0.19 7.54 -3.65
N VAL A 160 0.07 6.39 -4.31
CA VAL A 160 1.15 5.39 -4.44
C VAL A 160 2.30 5.97 -5.26
N GLU A 161 2.04 6.61 -6.40
CA GLU A 161 3.06 7.27 -7.22
C GLU A 161 3.84 8.35 -6.45
N ASN A 162 3.16 9.06 -5.52
CA ASN A 162 3.83 10.04 -4.67
C ASN A 162 4.70 9.40 -3.58
N ALA A 163 4.26 8.27 -3.03
CA ALA A 163 4.89 7.65 -1.87
C ALA A 163 5.98 6.62 -2.23
N PHE A 164 5.88 5.99 -3.40
CA PHE A 164 6.71 4.84 -3.77
C PHE A 164 7.15 4.89 -5.23
N ASP A 165 8.34 4.32 -5.51
CA ASP A 165 8.65 3.75 -6.81
C ASP A 165 8.03 2.36 -6.87
N THR A 166 7.33 2.07 -7.98
CA THR A 166 6.52 0.86 -8.11
C THR A 166 7.01 -0.03 -9.24
N GLU A 167 7.09 -1.34 -8.99
CA GLU A 167 7.43 -2.34 -9.99
C GLU A 167 6.38 -3.46 -9.99
N TYR A 168 5.72 -3.67 -11.14
CA TYR A 168 4.86 -4.83 -11.35
C TYR A 168 5.73 -6.06 -11.57
N LEU A 169 5.72 -7.03 -10.64
CA LEU A 169 6.65 -8.15 -10.70
C LEU A 169 6.11 -9.31 -11.55
N PHE A 170 4.94 -9.85 -11.16
CA PHE A 170 4.35 -10.99 -11.87
C PHE A 170 2.90 -11.26 -11.46
N ASP A 171 2.19 -11.98 -12.34
CA ASP A 171 0.85 -12.51 -12.09
C ASP A 171 0.89 -13.83 -11.30
N VAL A 172 -0.15 -14.04 -10.48
CA VAL A 172 -0.38 -15.29 -9.73
C VAL A 172 -1.77 -15.82 -10.08
N PRO A 173 -1.87 -17.02 -10.67
CA PRO A 173 -3.13 -17.58 -11.10
C PRO A 173 -3.99 -18.05 -9.92
N PRO A 174 -5.33 -18.07 -10.06
CA PRO A 174 -6.24 -18.54 -9.02
C PRO A 174 -5.91 -19.93 -8.46
N GLY A 175 -5.42 -20.83 -9.30
CA GLY A 175 -5.05 -22.20 -8.90
C GLY A 175 -3.91 -22.28 -7.89
N ALA A 176 -3.13 -21.21 -7.70
CA ALA A 176 -2.07 -21.15 -6.69
C ALA A 176 -2.61 -21.03 -5.25
N PHE A 177 -3.91 -20.80 -5.07
CA PHE A 177 -4.53 -20.55 -3.77
C PHE A 177 -5.53 -21.65 -3.34
N GLN A 178 -5.79 -21.69 -2.04
CA GLN A 178 -6.87 -22.49 -1.45
C GLN A 178 -7.54 -21.73 -0.30
N PRO A 179 -8.87 -21.44 -0.38
CA PRO A 179 -9.75 -21.69 -1.54
C PRO A 179 -9.32 -20.93 -2.79
N VAL A 180 -9.74 -21.42 -3.96
CA VAL A 180 -9.44 -20.80 -5.25
C VAL A 180 -10.23 -19.49 -5.39
N PRO A 181 -9.57 -18.32 -5.53
CA PRO A 181 -10.26 -17.04 -5.77
C PRO A 181 -10.86 -17.00 -7.18
N LYS A 182 -11.79 -16.06 -7.40
CA LYS A 182 -12.45 -15.87 -8.72
C LYS A 182 -11.60 -15.06 -9.70
N VAL A 183 -10.55 -14.41 -9.22
CA VAL A 183 -9.75 -13.43 -9.97
C VAL A 183 -8.27 -13.76 -9.84
N TRP A 184 -7.47 -13.30 -10.79
CA TRP A 184 -6.03 -13.35 -10.73
C TRP A 184 -5.50 -12.40 -9.67
N SER A 185 -4.40 -12.76 -9.03
CA SER A 185 -3.59 -11.88 -8.21
C SER A 185 -2.37 -11.39 -9.00
N ALA A 186 -1.72 -10.37 -8.49
CA ALA A 186 -0.43 -9.93 -8.96
C ALA A 186 0.43 -9.46 -7.79
N VAL A 187 1.73 -9.53 -7.96
CA VAL A 187 2.73 -9.08 -6.98
C VAL A 187 3.35 -7.78 -7.46
N VAL A 188 3.46 -6.83 -6.54
CA VAL A 188 4.06 -5.51 -6.74
C VAL A 188 5.13 -5.26 -5.71
N ARG A 189 6.25 -4.67 -6.13
CA ARG A 189 7.27 -4.09 -5.27
C ARG A 189 7.05 -2.59 -5.15
N LEU A 190 7.16 -2.09 -3.94
CA LEU A 190 7.05 -0.67 -3.61
C LEU A 190 8.30 -0.25 -2.84
N VAL A 191 9.05 0.70 -3.37
CA VAL A 191 10.23 1.27 -2.70
C VAL A 191 9.87 2.68 -2.23
N PRO A 192 9.92 2.96 -0.92
CA PRO A 192 9.55 4.26 -0.37
C PRO A 192 10.40 5.40 -0.91
N LYS A 193 9.72 6.51 -1.25
CA LYS A 193 10.34 7.77 -1.65
C LYS A 193 10.27 8.80 -0.51
N PRO A 194 11.26 9.72 -0.43
CA PRO A 194 11.15 10.88 0.46
C PRO A 194 9.89 11.69 0.16
N LEU A 195 9.25 12.23 1.19
CA LEU A 195 8.09 13.10 1.03
C LEU A 195 8.54 14.49 0.59
N ASP A 196 8.33 14.79 -0.67
CA ASP A 196 8.57 16.12 -1.28
C ASP A 196 7.24 16.85 -1.44
N LEU A 197 6.59 17.19 -0.32
CA LEU A 197 5.33 17.91 -0.26
C LEU A 197 5.27 18.80 0.98
N ASN A 198 4.91 20.07 0.80
CA ASN A 198 4.77 21.02 1.89
C ASN A 198 3.53 20.77 2.77
N ASP A 199 2.53 20.05 2.26
CA ASP A 199 1.28 19.73 2.97
C ASP A 199 0.64 18.47 2.37
N TYR A 200 1.03 17.30 2.89
CA TYR A 200 0.49 16.02 2.46
C TYR A 200 -1.03 15.85 2.74
N PRO A 201 -1.58 16.28 3.88
CA PRO A 201 -3.02 16.26 4.10
C PRO A 201 -3.80 17.04 3.04
N LEU A 202 -3.37 18.23 2.69
CA LEU A 202 -3.98 19.03 1.62
C LEU A 202 -3.88 18.34 0.26
N PHE A 203 -2.70 17.80 -0.09
CA PHE A 203 -2.50 17.02 -1.32
C PHE A 203 -3.49 15.85 -1.40
N ARG A 204 -3.58 15.02 -0.35
CA ARG A 204 -4.50 13.89 -0.28
C ARG A 204 -5.96 14.33 -0.43
N GLN A 205 -6.34 15.44 0.20
CA GLN A 205 -7.68 16.02 0.10
C GLN A 205 -8.01 16.46 -1.34
N ILE A 206 -7.11 17.20 -1.99
CA ILE A 206 -7.30 17.69 -3.37
C ILE A 206 -7.45 16.53 -4.34
N VAL A 207 -6.56 15.53 -4.25
CA VAL A 207 -6.62 14.34 -5.10
C VAL A 207 -7.95 13.61 -4.88
N SER A 208 -8.36 13.39 -3.62
CA SER A 208 -9.62 12.72 -3.30
C SER A 208 -10.83 13.43 -3.90
N MET A 209 -10.93 14.75 -3.71
CA MET A 209 -12.02 15.58 -4.27
C MET A 209 -12.03 15.53 -5.80
N SER A 210 -10.85 15.57 -6.43
CA SER A 210 -10.73 15.56 -7.89
C SER A 210 -11.18 14.26 -8.54
N PHE A 211 -11.06 13.12 -7.84
CA PHE A 211 -11.53 11.81 -8.30
C PHE A 211 -12.94 11.45 -7.83
N ALA A 212 -13.67 12.35 -7.14
CA ALA A 212 -15.02 12.08 -6.61
C ALA A 212 -16.01 11.65 -7.72
N GLN A 213 -15.90 12.25 -8.91
CA GLN A 213 -16.71 11.90 -10.07
C GLN A 213 -15.82 11.68 -11.30
N LYS A 214 -15.40 10.43 -11.52
CA LYS A 214 -14.42 10.03 -12.53
C LYS A 214 -14.70 10.56 -13.96
N ARG A 215 -15.98 10.69 -14.35
CA ARG A 215 -16.38 11.15 -15.70
C ARG A 215 -16.43 12.68 -15.85
N LYS A 216 -16.27 13.45 -14.78
CA LYS A 216 -16.29 14.90 -14.79
C LYS A 216 -14.88 15.48 -15.00
N THR A 217 -14.84 16.75 -15.47
CA THR A 217 -13.58 17.50 -15.51
C THR A 217 -13.09 17.82 -14.11
N ILE A 218 -11.78 18.10 -13.98
CA ILE A 218 -11.21 18.49 -12.70
C ILE A 218 -11.88 19.73 -12.12
N LEU A 219 -12.19 20.73 -12.94
CA LEU A 219 -12.94 21.92 -12.50
C LEU A 219 -14.30 21.55 -11.91
N ASN A 220 -15.06 20.65 -12.57
CA ASN A 220 -16.38 20.25 -12.10
C ASN A 220 -16.35 19.48 -10.78
N ASN A 221 -15.24 18.80 -10.48
CA ASN A 221 -15.05 18.15 -9.19
C ASN A 221 -14.63 19.15 -8.09
N LEU A 222 -13.80 20.14 -8.41
CA LEU A 222 -13.23 21.04 -7.42
C LEU A 222 -14.11 22.29 -7.13
N LYS A 223 -14.84 22.82 -8.12
CA LYS A 223 -15.64 24.05 -7.96
C LYS A 223 -16.67 24.04 -6.81
N PRO A 224 -17.25 22.90 -6.37
CA PRO A 224 -18.17 22.89 -5.24
C PRO A 224 -17.49 23.07 -3.89
N VAL A 225 -16.17 22.86 -3.81
CA VAL A 225 -15.41 22.76 -2.56
C VAL A 225 -14.22 23.71 -2.49
N ILE A 226 -13.83 24.29 -3.63
CA ILE A 226 -12.70 25.24 -3.73
C ILE A 226 -13.22 26.53 -4.39
N GLU A 227 -13.16 27.63 -3.64
CA GLU A 227 -13.43 28.96 -4.18
C GLU A 227 -12.40 29.33 -5.25
N ASN A 228 -12.86 29.95 -6.32
CA ASN A 228 -12.01 30.33 -7.45
C ASN A 228 -11.23 29.17 -8.11
N ALA A 229 -11.77 27.93 -8.05
CA ALA A 229 -11.11 26.71 -8.57
C ALA A 229 -10.61 26.88 -10.01
N ALA A 230 -11.34 27.58 -10.88
CA ALA A 230 -10.92 27.83 -12.28
C ALA A 230 -9.63 28.63 -12.35
N ALA A 231 -9.54 29.73 -11.58
CA ALA A 231 -8.36 30.59 -11.55
C ALA A 231 -7.14 29.83 -10.97
N ILE A 232 -7.36 29.06 -9.90
CA ILE A 232 -6.31 28.24 -9.26
C ILE A 232 -5.76 27.21 -10.25
N LEU A 233 -6.61 26.51 -11.00
CA LEU A 233 -6.17 25.55 -12.02
C LEU A 233 -5.34 26.23 -13.11
N VAL A 234 -5.79 27.39 -13.61
CA VAL A 234 -5.04 28.14 -14.63
C VAL A 234 -3.68 28.62 -14.11
N VAL A 235 -3.62 29.18 -12.89
CA VAL A 235 -2.34 29.56 -12.24
C VAL A 235 -1.41 28.37 -12.03
N SER A 236 -1.97 27.17 -11.79
CA SER A 236 -1.20 25.93 -11.68
C SER A 236 -0.79 25.34 -13.04
N GLY A 237 -1.11 26.00 -14.17
CA GLY A 237 -0.81 25.50 -15.51
C GLY A 237 -1.70 24.35 -15.97
N ILE A 238 -2.85 24.11 -15.31
CA ILE A 238 -3.75 22.98 -15.58
C ILE A 238 -4.97 23.48 -16.36
N ASP A 239 -5.24 22.90 -17.54
CA ASP A 239 -6.48 23.15 -18.26
C ASP A 239 -7.68 22.61 -17.42
N PRO A 240 -8.64 23.50 -17.04
CA PRO A 240 -9.80 23.12 -16.24
C PRO A 240 -10.72 22.09 -16.89
N LYS A 241 -10.62 21.87 -18.20
CA LYS A 241 -11.41 20.88 -18.95
C LYS A 241 -10.84 19.47 -18.87
N ARG A 242 -9.61 19.32 -18.44
CA ARG A 242 -8.97 17.98 -18.23
C ARG A 242 -9.69 17.18 -17.15
N ARG A 243 -9.46 15.89 -17.14
CA ARG A 243 -9.92 14.99 -16.06
C ARG A 243 -8.77 14.69 -15.11
N ALA A 244 -9.10 14.37 -13.87
CA ALA A 244 -8.14 14.07 -12.80
C ALA A 244 -7.11 12.98 -13.20
N GLU A 245 -7.54 11.91 -13.89
CA GLU A 245 -6.67 10.83 -14.31
C GLU A 245 -5.57 11.24 -15.30
N THR A 246 -5.70 12.39 -15.95
CA THR A 246 -4.72 12.87 -16.93
C THR A 246 -3.58 13.69 -16.32
N LEU A 247 -3.71 14.12 -15.07
CA LEU A 247 -2.69 14.93 -14.42
C LEU A 247 -1.48 14.10 -14.02
N THR A 248 -0.29 14.67 -14.22
CA THR A 248 0.98 14.13 -13.74
C THR A 248 1.14 14.38 -12.24
N LEU A 249 2.10 13.71 -11.61
CA LEU A 249 2.40 13.94 -10.19
C LEU A 249 2.86 15.37 -9.93
N ASP A 250 3.67 15.94 -10.81
CA ASP A 250 4.16 17.32 -10.69
C ASP A 250 3.04 18.36 -10.79
N GLU A 251 2.05 18.11 -11.68
CA GLU A 251 0.85 18.95 -11.76
C GLU A 251 0.03 18.89 -10.46
N TRP A 252 -0.08 17.72 -9.83
CA TRP A 252 -0.73 17.57 -8.53
C TRP A 252 0.00 18.33 -7.42
N LYS A 253 1.35 18.23 -7.38
CA LYS A 253 2.19 18.96 -6.42
C LYS A 253 2.05 20.48 -6.62
N THR A 254 2.10 20.94 -7.86
CA THR A 254 1.93 22.36 -8.22
C THR A 254 0.56 22.90 -7.79
N LEU A 255 -0.51 22.15 -8.07
CA LEU A 255 -1.88 22.52 -7.65
C LEU A 255 -1.98 22.64 -6.13
N THR A 256 -1.37 21.72 -5.40
CA THR A 256 -1.34 21.73 -3.93
C THR A 256 -0.61 22.97 -3.41
N GLY A 257 0.56 23.28 -3.96
CA GLY A 257 1.35 24.48 -3.60
C GLY A 257 0.62 25.79 -3.87
N THR A 258 -0.07 25.89 -5.03
CA THR A 258 -0.89 27.05 -5.39
C THR A 258 -2.03 27.26 -4.39
N LEU A 259 -2.75 26.17 -4.03
CA LEU A 259 -3.83 26.24 -3.06
C LEU A 259 -3.34 26.61 -1.66
N LEU A 260 -2.21 26.06 -1.22
CA LEU A 260 -1.61 26.40 0.06
C LEU A 260 -1.25 27.90 0.13
N SER A 261 -0.67 28.44 -0.96
CA SER A 261 -0.30 29.84 -1.06
C SER A 261 -1.53 30.78 -1.07
N SER A 262 -2.63 30.36 -1.73
CA SER A 262 -3.87 31.14 -1.76
C SER A 262 -4.56 31.21 -0.39
N LYS A 263 -4.48 30.16 0.43
CA LYS A 263 -5.02 30.13 1.79
C LYS A 263 -4.21 30.97 2.80
N ARG A 264 -2.90 31.17 2.55
CA ARG A 264 -2.01 31.99 3.39
C ARG A 264 -2.11 33.51 3.13
N ARG A 265 -2.91 33.93 2.15
CA ARG A 265 -3.21 35.34 1.86
C ARG A 265 -4.66 35.72 2.24
N PRO A 266 -5.09 35.65 3.52
CA PRO A 266 -6.27 36.37 3.97
C PRO A 266 -5.81 37.70 4.54
N GLY A 267 -6.08 38.82 3.81
CA GLY A 267 -6.08 40.16 4.42
C GLY A 267 -4.72 40.84 4.53
N GLN A 268 -4.16 41.29 3.42
CA GLN A 268 -3.46 42.56 3.31
C GLN A 268 -4.22 43.42 2.27
N SER A 269 -5.30 44.00 2.72
CA SER A 269 -5.90 45.19 2.11
C SER A 269 -6.17 46.13 3.27
N GLU A 270 -5.24 47.03 3.52
CA GLU A 270 -5.51 48.34 4.02
C GLU A 270 -5.82 49.27 2.82
#